data_1320cfa7d0b36febecd3827aafb6b2a6
#
_entry.id   1320cfa7d0b36febecd3827aafb6b2a6
#
_cell.length_a   1.000
_cell.length_b   1.000
_cell.length_c   1.000
_cell.angle_alpha   90.00
_cell.angle_beta   90.00
_cell.angle_gamma   90.00
#
_symmetry.space_group_name_H-M   'P 1'
#
loop_
_entity.id
_entity.type
_entity.pdbx_description
1 polymer ?
#
loop_
_entity_poly.entity_id
_entity_poly.type
_entity_poly.pdbx_seq_one_letter_code
_entity_poly.pdbx_strand_id
1 'polypeptide(L)'
;MKHSADGLQLGLRSPWSFCQTVRADLLATLGAVPPSLWARQPGSGRWSVAQQADHLLKAEIGSSKIVRRLIRGDYLGFTRPPGAALYDSSLDAYPYGPAAAPPGLQPEGLGADEAHERLAAAHARFFEELQRFAADDPDAIVAPDPASELWFTLAGWVRVQALHEAHHILQIKELARLPGRDDRSKGGG
;
A
#
# COMPACT_ATOMS: atom_id res chain seq x y z
N MET A 1 -4.13 9.13 15.39
CA MET A 1 -5.34 8.51 15.98
C MET A 1 -5.44 7.07 15.52
N LYS A 2 -5.77 6.11 16.41
CA LYS A 2 -6.07 4.74 15.97
C LYS A 2 -7.55 4.73 15.55
N HIS A 3 -7.81 4.46 14.28
CA HIS A 3 -9.18 4.27 13.77
C HIS A 3 -9.64 2.86 14.18
N SER A 4 -10.48 2.77 15.25
CA SER A 4 -10.96 1.48 15.74
C SER A 4 -11.73 0.73 14.66
N ALA A 5 -11.43 -0.56 14.48
CA ALA A 5 -12.18 -1.44 13.58
C ALA A 5 -13.66 -1.60 13.98
N ASP A 6 -14.02 -1.25 15.23
CA ASP A 6 -15.41 -1.33 15.72
C ASP A 6 -16.40 -0.47 14.93
N GLY A 7 -15.90 0.60 14.27
CA GLY A 7 -16.71 1.43 13.37
C GLY A 7 -17.00 0.83 12.00
N LEU A 8 -16.50 -0.39 11.70
CA LEU A 8 -16.69 -1.08 10.43
C LEU A 8 -17.66 -2.25 10.54
N GLN A 9 -18.27 -2.64 9.42
CA GLN A 9 -19.00 -3.89 9.28
C GLN A 9 -18.11 -5.09 9.63
N LEU A 10 -18.72 -6.14 10.19
CA LEU A 10 -18.01 -7.27 10.78
C LEU A 10 -16.97 -7.89 9.84
N GLY A 11 -17.33 -8.11 8.57
CA GLY A 11 -16.46 -8.70 7.56
C GLY A 11 -15.24 -7.85 7.19
N LEU A 12 -15.26 -6.54 7.48
CA LEU A 12 -14.13 -5.63 7.24
C LEU A 12 -13.20 -5.48 8.44
N ARG A 13 -13.61 -5.89 9.64
CA ARG A 13 -12.84 -5.65 10.87
C ARG A 13 -11.49 -6.35 10.88
N SER A 14 -11.46 -7.62 10.48
CA SER A 14 -10.22 -8.40 10.42
C SER A 14 -9.26 -7.88 9.34
N PRO A 15 -9.68 -7.70 8.06
CA PRO A 15 -8.83 -7.07 7.04
C PRO A 15 -8.29 -5.71 7.46
N TRP A 16 -9.13 -4.87 8.07
CA TRP A 16 -8.71 -3.55 8.53
C TRP A 16 -7.71 -3.61 9.69
N SER A 17 -7.94 -4.46 10.69
CA SER A 17 -7.01 -4.63 11.82
C SER A 17 -5.62 -5.08 11.34
N PHE A 18 -5.57 -5.95 10.34
CA PHE A 18 -4.32 -6.33 9.69
C PHE A 18 -3.68 -5.12 8.99
N CYS A 19 -4.45 -4.35 8.23
CA CYS A 19 -3.98 -3.15 7.55
C CYS A 19 -3.40 -2.12 8.54
N GLN A 20 -4.07 -1.89 9.68
CA GLN A 20 -3.57 -1.00 10.74
C GLN A 20 -2.25 -1.49 11.36
N THR A 21 -2.12 -2.80 11.57
CA THR A 21 -0.89 -3.38 12.12
C THR A 21 0.29 -3.18 11.16
N VAL A 22 0.09 -3.46 9.88
CA VAL A 22 1.12 -3.27 8.85
C VAL A 22 1.46 -1.80 8.68
N ARG A 23 0.47 -0.90 8.69
CA ARG A 23 0.69 0.55 8.64
C ARG A 23 1.53 1.04 9.82
N ALA A 24 1.28 0.56 11.02
CA ALA A 24 2.08 0.92 12.18
C ALA A 24 3.55 0.47 12.03
N ASP A 25 3.80 -0.75 11.51
CA ASP A 25 5.16 -1.22 11.19
C ASP A 25 5.81 -0.40 10.07
N LEU A 26 5.06 -0.03 9.04
CA LEU A 26 5.56 0.84 7.96
C LEU A 26 6.06 2.18 8.52
N LEU A 27 5.21 2.88 9.29
CA LEU A 27 5.57 4.18 9.85
C LEU A 27 6.76 4.08 10.83
N ALA A 28 6.80 3.05 11.66
CA ALA A 28 7.95 2.78 12.53
C ALA A 28 9.22 2.49 11.73
N THR A 29 9.11 1.71 10.66
CA THR A 29 10.23 1.37 9.76
C THR A 29 10.76 2.63 9.06
N LEU A 30 9.89 3.47 8.53
CA LEU A 30 10.26 4.74 7.91
C LEU A 30 10.95 5.68 8.90
N GLY A 31 10.41 5.80 10.13
CA GLY A 31 10.98 6.65 11.19
C GLY A 31 12.36 6.19 11.68
N ALA A 32 12.70 4.91 11.49
CA ALA A 32 14.01 4.36 11.85
C ALA A 32 15.08 4.57 10.74
N VAL A 33 14.71 5.04 9.55
CA VAL A 33 15.66 5.24 8.45
C VAL A 33 16.50 6.49 8.71
N PRO A 34 17.85 6.39 8.72
CA PRO A 34 18.72 7.55 8.84
C PRO A 34 18.47 8.56 7.71
N PRO A 35 18.46 9.88 8.00
CA PRO A 35 18.21 10.91 6.98
C PRO A 35 19.15 10.81 5.77
N SER A 36 20.41 10.40 5.97
CA SER A 36 21.41 10.19 4.90
C SER A 36 21.07 9.06 3.93
N LEU A 37 20.20 8.11 4.34
CA LEU A 37 19.78 6.99 3.51
C LEU A 37 18.43 7.24 2.85
N TRP A 38 17.67 8.25 3.27
CA TRP A 38 16.30 8.48 2.83
C TRP A 38 16.14 8.61 1.31
N ALA A 39 16.94 9.49 0.69
CA ALA A 39 16.91 9.72 -0.76
C ALA A 39 17.95 8.89 -1.53
N ARG A 40 18.73 8.05 -0.84
CA ARG A 40 19.80 7.27 -1.45
C ARG A 40 19.23 6.14 -2.31
N GLN A 41 19.60 6.15 -3.60
CA GLN A 41 19.33 5.02 -4.48
C GLN A 41 20.37 3.92 -4.28
N PRO A 42 19.94 2.66 -4.07
CA PRO A 42 20.89 1.56 -3.79
C PRO A 42 21.60 1.04 -5.05
N GLY A 43 21.12 1.41 -6.23
CA GLY A 43 21.67 1.02 -7.53
C GLY A 43 20.74 1.39 -8.66
N SER A 44 21.15 1.13 -9.90
CA SER A 44 20.33 1.38 -11.09
C SER A 44 19.02 0.58 -11.05
N GLY A 45 17.91 1.27 -11.29
CA GLY A 45 16.57 0.67 -11.35
C GLY A 45 15.94 0.31 -9.99
N ARG A 46 16.62 0.56 -8.87
CA ARG A 46 16.06 0.34 -7.53
C ARG A 46 15.63 1.67 -6.89
N TRP A 47 14.47 1.67 -6.27
CA TRP A 47 13.94 2.86 -5.60
C TRP A 47 14.63 3.13 -4.27
N SER A 48 14.80 4.43 -3.96
CA SER A 48 15.15 4.91 -2.64
C SER A 48 13.99 4.73 -1.66
N VAL A 49 14.23 4.94 -0.37
CA VAL A 49 13.15 4.95 0.64
C VAL A 49 12.14 6.06 0.34
N ALA A 50 12.59 7.26 -0.04
CA ALA A 50 11.74 8.36 -0.46
C ALA A 50 10.78 7.98 -1.60
N GLN A 51 11.29 7.27 -2.59
CA GLN A 51 10.50 6.80 -3.72
C GLN A 51 9.52 5.69 -3.32
N GLN A 52 9.93 4.75 -2.46
CA GLN A 52 9.02 3.71 -1.97
C GLN A 52 7.86 4.32 -1.15
N ALA A 53 8.14 5.32 -0.30
CA ALA A 53 7.09 6.01 0.46
C ALA A 53 6.09 6.75 -0.45
N ASP A 54 6.57 7.42 -1.51
CA ASP A 54 5.71 8.08 -2.49
C ASP A 54 4.86 7.07 -3.30
N HIS A 55 5.47 5.96 -3.71
CA HIS A 55 4.76 4.87 -4.39
C HIS A 55 3.62 4.30 -3.52
N LEU A 56 3.90 4.00 -2.25
CA LEU A 56 2.90 3.48 -1.31
C LEU A 56 1.76 4.47 -1.09
N LEU A 57 2.06 5.77 -0.97
CA LEU A 57 1.06 6.82 -0.87
C LEU A 57 0.15 6.86 -2.12
N LYS A 58 0.74 6.83 -3.31
CA LYS A 58 0.00 6.83 -4.58
C LYS A 58 -0.87 5.57 -4.72
N ALA A 59 -0.36 4.42 -4.31
CA ALA A 59 -1.10 3.15 -4.33
C ALA A 59 -2.31 3.19 -3.38
N GLU A 60 -2.15 3.66 -2.14
CA GLU A 60 -3.27 3.76 -1.20
C GLU A 60 -4.35 4.74 -1.65
N ILE A 61 -3.95 5.90 -2.20
CA ILE A 61 -4.90 6.84 -2.80
C ILE A 61 -5.66 6.19 -3.97
N GLY A 62 -4.98 5.38 -4.79
CA GLY A 62 -5.60 4.60 -5.86
C GLY A 62 -6.60 3.58 -5.32
N SER A 63 -6.21 2.78 -4.33
CA SER A 63 -7.05 1.79 -3.67
C SER A 63 -8.29 2.43 -3.01
N SER A 64 -8.13 3.58 -2.34
CA SER A 64 -9.25 4.34 -1.78
C SER A 64 -10.29 4.74 -2.85
N LYS A 65 -9.84 5.14 -4.04
CA LYS A 65 -10.74 5.48 -5.15
C LYS A 65 -11.51 4.27 -5.65
N ILE A 66 -10.86 3.11 -5.76
CA ILE A 66 -11.49 1.85 -6.19
C ILE A 66 -12.51 1.40 -5.14
N VAL A 67 -12.12 1.37 -3.87
CA VAL A 67 -13.00 1.02 -2.75
C VAL A 67 -14.24 1.90 -2.71
N ARG A 68 -14.09 3.23 -2.84
CA ARG A 68 -15.22 4.16 -2.92
C ARG A 68 -16.16 3.83 -4.09
N ARG A 69 -15.61 3.51 -5.27
CA ARG A 69 -16.41 3.13 -6.45
C ARG A 69 -17.13 1.80 -6.24
N LEU A 70 -16.47 0.81 -5.62
CA LEU A 70 -17.09 -0.46 -5.23
C LEU A 70 -18.30 -0.23 -4.32
N ILE A 71 -18.13 0.54 -3.25
CA ILE A 71 -19.18 0.83 -2.27
C ILE A 71 -20.35 1.57 -2.91
N ARG A 72 -20.10 2.43 -3.88
CA ARG A 72 -21.13 3.15 -4.64
C ARG A 72 -21.84 2.29 -5.69
N GLY A 73 -21.35 1.09 -5.96
CA GLY A 73 -21.91 0.21 -6.98
C GLY A 73 -21.46 0.54 -8.41
N ASP A 74 -20.42 1.34 -8.61
CA ASP A 74 -19.93 1.72 -9.96
C ASP A 74 -19.45 0.49 -10.78
N TYR A 75 -19.24 -0.65 -10.12
CA TYR A 75 -18.85 -1.92 -10.75
C TYR A 75 -19.99 -2.92 -10.88
N LEU A 76 -21.24 -2.53 -10.56
CA LEU A 76 -22.41 -3.37 -10.81
C LEU A 76 -22.54 -3.65 -12.31
N GLY A 77 -22.66 -4.93 -12.67
CA GLY A 77 -22.71 -5.35 -14.07
C GLY A 77 -21.35 -5.68 -14.69
N PHE A 78 -20.24 -5.42 -14.02
CA PHE A 78 -18.95 -5.97 -14.44
C PHE A 78 -18.94 -7.47 -14.19
N THR A 79 -18.60 -8.24 -15.19
CA THR A 79 -18.52 -9.70 -15.09
C THR A 79 -17.06 -10.12 -15.09
N ARG A 80 -16.64 -10.81 -14.04
CA ARG A 80 -15.29 -11.40 -13.98
C ARG A 80 -15.16 -12.47 -15.07
N PRO A 81 -14.15 -12.40 -15.94
CA PRO A 81 -13.91 -13.42 -16.96
C PRO A 81 -13.75 -14.82 -16.35
N PRO A 82 -14.22 -15.89 -17.00
CA PRO A 82 -13.96 -17.25 -16.57
C PRO A 82 -12.46 -17.50 -16.41
N GLY A 83 -12.04 -18.06 -15.26
CA GLY A 83 -10.63 -18.34 -14.97
C GLY A 83 -9.81 -17.16 -14.45
N ALA A 84 -10.32 -15.92 -14.46
CA ALA A 84 -9.62 -14.82 -13.82
C ALA A 84 -9.48 -15.04 -12.31
N ALA A 85 -8.31 -14.77 -11.74
CA ALA A 85 -8.07 -14.91 -10.31
C ALA A 85 -8.93 -13.92 -9.52
N LEU A 86 -9.56 -14.40 -8.44
CA LEU A 86 -10.30 -13.59 -7.48
C LEU A 86 -9.64 -13.70 -6.12
N TYR A 87 -9.38 -12.57 -5.50
CA TYR A 87 -8.80 -12.45 -4.17
C TYR A 87 -9.80 -11.80 -3.22
N ASP A 88 -10.03 -12.44 -2.10
CA ASP A 88 -11.00 -12.08 -1.08
C ASP A 88 -10.34 -11.79 0.27
N SER A 89 -11.14 -11.81 1.34
CA SER A 89 -10.68 -11.61 2.72
C SER A 89 -9.64 -12.64 3.20
N SER A 90 -9.49 -13.78 2.52
CA SER A 90 -8.50 -14.82 2.85
C SER A 90 -7.12 -14.60 2.26
N LEU A 91 -6.93 -13.57 1.41
CA LEU A 91 -5.66 -13.26 0.78
C LEU A 91 -4.55 -13.10 1.84
N ASP A 92 -3.50 -13.91 1.76
CA ASP A 92 -2.40 -14.00 2.73
C ASP A 92 -1.01 -13.68 2.15
N ALA A 93 -0.89 -13.61 0.82
CA ALA A 93 0.35 -13.26 0.14
C ALA A 93 0.13 -12.17 -0.91
N TYR A 94 1.13 -11.33 -1.13
CA TYR A 94 1.09 -10.28 -2.16
C TYR A 94 0.99 -10.93 -3.55
N PRO A 95 -0.09 -10.67 -4.31
CA PRO A 95 -0.38 -11.49 -5.50
C PRO A 95 0.35 -11.03 -6.76
N TYR A 96 1.01 -9.88 -6.72
CA TYR A 96 1.73 -9.35 -7.88
C TYR A 96 3.15 -9.89 -7.91
N GLY A 97 3.58 -10.34 -9.09
CA GLY A 97 4.98 -10.67 -9.35
C GLY A 97 5.87 -9.43 -9.46
N PRO A 98 7.18 -9.62 -9.70
CA PRO A 98 8.08 -8.52 -9.97
C PRO A 98 7.68 -7.82 -11.28
N ALA A 99 7.07 -6.65 -11.16
CA ALA A 99 6.64 -5.84 -12.29
C ALA A 99 7.04 -4.37 -12.07
N ALA A 100 7.21 -3.63 -13.17
CA ALA A 100 7.33 -2.19 -13.07
C ALA A 100 6.01 -1.58 -12.60
N ALA A 101 6.07 -0.60 -11.71
CA ALA A 101 4.87 0.11 -11.29
C ALA A 101 4.19 0.77 -12.51
N PRO A 102 2.85 0.73 -12.59
CA PRO A 102 2.11 1.44 -13.62
C PRO A 102 2.46 2.94 -13.68
N PRO A 103 2.31 3.61 -14.81
CA PRO A 103 2.70 5.02 -14.95
C PRO A 103 2.15 5.94 -13.86
N GLY A 104 0.89 5.74 -13.43
CA GLY A 104 0.26 6.54 -12.35
C GLY A 104 0.80 6.27 -10.94
N LEU A 105 1.60 5.22 -10.76
CA LEU A 105 2.23 4.84 -9.48
C LEU A 105 3.75 5.02 -9.49
N GLN A 106 4.33 5.55 -10.57
CA GLN A 106 5.77 5.87 -10.64
C GLN A 106 6.12 6.92 -9.59
N PRO A 107 7.13 6.66 -8.73
CA PRO A 107 7.46 7.56 -7.65
C PRO A 107 8.41 8.67 -8.10
N GLU A 108 8.21 9.86 -7.53
CA GLU A 108 9.15 10.98 -7.61
C GLU A 108 10.00 11.05 -6.35
N GLY A 109 9.41 10.70 -5.21
CA GLY A 109 10.01 10.72 -3.89
C GLY A 109 9.40 11.79 -2.99
N LEU A 110 9.33 11.50 -1.68
CA LEU A 110 8.81 12.40 -0.64
C LEU A 110 9.88 12.68 0.40
N GLY A 111 9.82 13.84 1.06
CA GLY A 111 10.55 14.11 2.28
C GLY A 111 10.06 13.21 3.44
N ALA A 112 10.91 12.97 4.46
CA ALA A 112 10.56 12.04 5.53
C ALA A 112 9.32 12.49 6.32
N ASP A 113 9.28 13.75 6.74
CA ASP A 113 8.15 14.31 7.50
C ASP A 113 6.88 14.33 6.65
N GLU A 114 6.99 14.75 5.39
CA GLU A 114 5.91 14.75 4.42
C GLU A 114 5.35 13.35 4.19
N ALA A 115 6.21 12.33 4.08
CA ALA A 115 5.81 10.94 3.92
C ALA A 115 4.95 10.46 5.10
N HIS A 116 5.40 10.72 6.34
CA HIS A 116 4.66 10.34 7.54
C HIS A 116 3.27 11.01 7.59
N GLU A 117 3.21 12.32 7.37
CA GLU A 117 1.96 13.07 7.39
C GLU A 117 0.98 12.58 6.32
N ARG A 118 1.45 12.48 5.08
CA ARG A 118 0.60 12.13 3.95
C ARG A 118 0.13 10.68 3.97
N LEU A 119 0.98 9.73 4.39
CA LEU A 119 0.60 8.34 4.58
C LEU A 119 -0.44 8.19 5.70
N ALA A 120 -0.28 8.90 6.82
CA ALA A 120 -1.27 8.89 7.88
C ALA A 120 -2.61 9.47 7.41
N ALA A 121 -2.59 10.58 6.65
CA ALA A 121 -3.81 11.19 6.10
C ALA A 121 -4.49 10.30 5.05
N ALA A 122 -3.74 9.62 4.18
CA ALA A 122 -4.28 8.69 3.20
C ALA A 122 -4.96 7.49 3.89
N HIS A 123 -4.34 6.94 4.93
CA HIS A 123 -4.89 5.85 5.72
C HIS A 123 -6.19 6.22 6.44
N ALA A 124 -6.26 7.42 7.00
CA ALA A 124 -7.49 7.94 7.60
C ALA A 124 -8.63 8.04 6.57
N ARG A 125 -8.34 8.56 5.37
CA ARG A 125 -9.33 8.64 4.29
C ARG A 125 -9.76 7.27 3.79
N PHE A 126 -8.85 6.31 3.72
CA PHE A 126 -9.20 4.93 3.35
C PHE A 126 -10.19 4.34 4.36
N PHE A 127 -9.95 4.55 5.66
CA PHE A 127 -10.90 4.16 6.72
C PHE A 127 -12.27 4.81 6.56
N GLU A 128 -12.33 6.13 6.31
CA GLU A 128 -13.57 6.86 6.08
C GLU A 128 -14.38 6.31 4.90
N GLU A 129 -13.71 5.88 3.82
CA GLU A 129 -14.41 5.22 2.71
C GLU A 129 -14.99 3.86 3.15
N LEU A 130 -14.24 3.06 3.90
CA LEU A 130 -14.72 1.76 4.40
C LEU A 130 -15.91 1.89 5.36
N GLN A 131 -15.99 2.95 6.16
CA GLN A 131 -17.13 3.22 7.05
C GLN A 131 -18.46 3.44 6.29
N ARG A 132 -18.41 3.79 5.01
CA ARG A 132 -19.59 3.98 4.17
C ARG A 132 -20.18 2.65 3.66
N PHE A 133 -19.46 1.55 3.82
CA PHE A 133 -19.96 0.24 3.46
C PHE A 133 -21.00 -0.23 4.48
N ALA A 134 -22.24 -0.46 4.01
CA ALA A 134 -23.37 -0.77 4.87
C ALA A 134 -23.92 -2.20 4.67
N ALA A 135 -23.47 -2.92 3.63
CA ALA A 135 -23.89 -4.30 3.40
C ALA A 135 -23.16 -5.28 4.33
N ASP A 136 -23.72 -6.48 4.50
CA ASP A 136 -23.17 -7.45 5.48
C ASP A 136 -21.93 -8.16 4.98
N ASP A 137 -21.85 -8.43 3.67
CA ASP A 137 -20.77 -9.23 3.08
C ASP A 137 -19.88 -8.39 2.15
N PRO A 138 -18.68 -8.01 2.59
CA PRO A 138 -17.72 -7.28 1.76
C PRO A 138 -17.08 -8.15 0.66
N ASP A 139 -17.22 -9.48 0.71
CA ASP A 139 -16.74 -10.36 -0.33
C ASP A 139 -17.78 -10.58 -1.46
N ALA A 140 -19.00 -10.08 -1.30
CA ALA A 140 -20.03 -10.11 -2.34
C ALA A 140 -19.84 -9.07 -3.45
N ILE A 141 -19.06 -8.00 -3.22
CA ILE A 141 -18.81 -6.96 -4.22
C ILE A 141 -17.38 -7.04 -4.74
N VAL A 142 -17.23 -7.01 -6.06
CA VAL A 142 -15.95 -7.25 -6.74
C VAL A 142 -15.61 -6.16 -7.74
N ALA A 143 -14.33 -5.90 -7.92
CA ALA A 143 -13.81 -5.03 -8.98
C ALA A 143 -12.55 -5.61 -9.60
N PRO A 144 -12.31 -5.32 -10.90
CA PRO A 144 -11.02 -5.57 -11.52
C PRO A 144 -9.97 -4.59 -11.00
N ASP A 145 -8.74 -5.05 -10.92
CA ASP A 145 -7.60 -4.16 -10.77
C ASP A 145 -7.33 -3.46 -12.12
N PRO A 146 -7.32 -2.12 -12.16
CA PRO A 146 -7.10 -1.39 -13.40
C PRO A 146 -5.68 -1.54 -13.98
N ALA A 147 -4.75 -2.06 -13.21
CA ALA A 147 -3.35 -2.23 -13.58
C ALA A 147 -2.97 -3.69 -13.93
N SER A 148 -3.91 -4.64 -13.75
CA SER A 148 -3.67 -6.06 -14.00
C SER A 148 -4.96 -6.78 -14.38
N GLU A 149 -4.88 -8.09 -14.62
CA GLU A 149 -6.05 -8.94 -14.86
C GLU A 149 -6.65 -9.55 -13.58
N LEU A 150 -6.17 -9.09 -12.42
CA LEU A 150 -6.61 -9.59 -11.11
C LEU A 150 -7.93 -8.97 -10.71
N TRP A 151 -8.71 -9.72 -9.94
CA TRP A 151 -9.97 -9.26 -9.38
C TRP A 151 -9.94 -9.38 -7.87
N PHE A 152 -10.52 -8.40 -7.21
CA PHE A 152 -10.58 -8.35 -5.75
C PHE A 152 -12.00 -8.08 -5.27
N THR A 153 -12.37 -8.72 -4.17
CA THR A 153 -13.52 -8.30 -3.37
C THR A 153 -13.19 -7.00 -2.63
N LEU A 154 -14.16 -6.36 -1.99
CA LEU A 154 -13.89 -5.19 -1.14
C LEU A 154 -12.92 -5.55 0.00
N ALA A 155 -13.12 -6.69 0.67
CA ALA A 155 -12.20 -7.14 1.72
C ALA A 155 -10.83 -7.52 1.15
N GLY A 156 -10.78 -8.11 -0.05
CA GLY A 156 -9.55 -8.39 -0.80
C GLY A 156 -8.75 -7.11 -1.10
N TRP A 157 -9.41 -6.01 -1.47
CA TRP A 157 -8.75 -4.71 -1.67
C TRP A 157 -8.10 -4.17 -0.40
N VAL A 158 -8.72 -4.33 0.76
CA VAL A 158 -8.12 -3.96 2.05
C VAL A 158 -6.91 -4.84 2.37
N ARG A 159 -7.02 -6.14 2.11
CA ARG A 159 -5.93 -7.09 2.34
C ARG A 159 -4.73 -6.84 1.43
N VAL A 160 -4.97 -6.65 0.12
CA VAL A 160 -3.86 -6.41 -0.83
C VAL A 160 -3.13 -5.11 -0.55
N GLN A 161 -3.81 -4.07 -0.08
CA GLN A 161 -3.17 -2.82 0.33
C GLN A 161 -2.18 -3.06 1.49
N ALA A 162 -2.59 -3.82 2.50
CA ALA A 162 -1.71 -4.17 3.62
C ALA A 162 -0.53 -5.04 3.19
N LEU A 163 -0.76 -6.03 2.34
CA LEU A 163 0.30 -6.91 1.83
C LEU A 163 1.30 -6.16 0.93
N HIS A 164 0.84 -5.16 0.18
CA HIS A 164 1.70 -4.27 -0.59
C HIS A 164 2.64 -3.47 0.31
N GLU A 165 2.12 -2.92 1.39
CA GLU A 165 2.96 -2.23 2.39
C GLU A 165 3.95 -3.19 3.06
N ALA A 166 3.51 -4.39 3.46
CA ALA A 166 4.36 -5.40 4.05
C ALA A 166 5.52 -5.79 3.11
N HIS A 167 5.25 -5.91 1.81
CA HIS A 167 6.27 -6.16 0.80
C HIS A 167 7.33 -5.04 0.77
N HIS A 168 6.91 -3.78 0.75
CA HIS A 168 7.82 -2.63 0.75
C HIS A 168 8.55 -2.43 2.09
N ILE A 169 7.95 -2.77 3.23
CA ILE A 169 8.64 -2.76 4.54
C ILE A 169 9.91 -3.61 4.49
N LEU A 170 9.85 -4.79 3.87
CA LEU A 170 11.04 -5.65 3.74
C LEU A 170 12.12 -4.98 2.89
N GLN A 171 11.75 -4.34 1.80
CA GLN A 171 12.68 -3.61 0.93
C GLN A 171 13.30 -2.40 1.64
N ILE A 172 12.50 -1.64 2.40
CA ILE A 172 12.98 -0.49 3.18
C ILE A 172 13.95 -0.94 4.27
N LYS A 173 13.64 -2.02 4.99
CA LYS A 173 14.53 -2.61 6.00
C LYS A 173 15.86 -3.08 5.39
N GLU A 174 15.85 -3.61 4.17
CA GLU A 174 17.08 -3.94 3.43
C GLU A 174 17.90 -2.68 3.12
N LEU A 175 17.26 -1.63 2.60
CA LEU A 175 17.93 -0.37 2.28
C LEU A 175 18.56 0.31 3.50
N ALA A 176 17.87 0.27 4.64
CA ALA A 176 18.36 0.83 5.89
C ALA A 176 19.63 0.15 6.45
N ARG A 177 19.90 -1.10 6.01
CA ARG A 177 21.09 -1.88 6.38
C ARG A 177 22.29 -1.68 5.46
N LEU A 178 22.11 -0.99 4.31
CA LEU A 178 23.21 -0.76 3.40
C LEU A 178 24.27 0.13 4.06
N PRO A 179 25.56 -0.23 3.99
CA PRO A 179 26.62 0.58 4.56
C PRO A 179 26.58 1.99 3.97
N GLY A 180 26.76 3.00 4.80
CA GLY A 180 26.97 4.37 4.35
C GLY A 180 28.10 4.39 3.30
N ARG A 181 27.96 5.16 2.22
CA ARG A 181 29.13 5.42 1.37
C ARG A 181 30.14 6.16 2.25
N ASP A 182 31.21 5.49 2.65
CA ASP A 182 32.37 6.17 3.19
C ASP A 182 32.87 7.13 2.10
N ASP A 183 32.83 8.42 2.41
CA ASP A 183 33.35 9.52 1.57
C ASP A 183 34.88 9.54 1.60
N ARG A 184 35.53 8.36 1.55
CA ARG A 184 36.98 8.17 1.60
C ARG A 184 37.67 8.30 0.25
N SER A 185 37.10 9.02 -0.70
CA SER A 185 37.74 9.26 -2.00
C SER A 185 38.17 10.74 -2.23
N LYS A 186 38.28 11.54 -1.18
CA LYS A 186 38.90 12.88 -1.26
C LYS A 186 40.10 12.98 -0.30
N GLY A 187 41.20 12.39 -0.70
CA GLY A 187 42.44 12.50 0.07
C GLY A 187 43.58 11.74 -0.58
N GLY A 188 43.97 12.15 -1.80
CA GLY A 188 45.11 11.57 -2.46
C GLY A 188 45.42 12.36 -3.73
N GLY A 189 46.10 13.44 -3.55
CA GLY A 189 46.73 14.24 -4.60
C GLY A 189 47.89 14.99 -4.04
#